data_4e905f175b679a21b88f5814c1c4ee8b
#
_entry.id   4e905f175b679a21b88f5814c1c4ee8b
#
_cell.length_a   1.000
_cell.length_b   1.000
_cell.length_c   1.000
_cell.angle_alpha   90.00
_cell.angle_beta   90.00
_cell.angle_gamma   90.00
#
_symmetry.space_group_name_H-M   'P 1'
#
loop_
_entity.id
_entity.type
_entity.pdbx_description
1 polymer ?
#
loop_
_entity_poly.entity_id
_entity_poly.type
_entity_poly.pdbx_seq_one_letter_code
_entity_poly.pdbx_strand_id
1 'polypeptide(L)'
;MSRKSVFLDWEKLKSRAFILYLAKCLAGTAICYGLYLAFPQYPLYWAIISVLLVLDMDKKESIKLAMDRMKANIAGASVGVLTILASARVGIAALLAAVVATVILCEAIKLGKATRSALAALVIVTVSGTVTWKTGLLRMACVIIGCIVGIILTLAGSLFHKSPVSEGKSV
;
A
#
# COMPACT_ATOMS: atom_id res chain seq x y z
N MET A 1 5.27 -9.25 36.31
CA MET A 1 4.80 -9.24 34.90
C MET A 1 3.30 -8.94 34.90
N SER A 2 2.94 -7.70 34.63
CA SER A 2 1.54 -7.22 34.65
C SER A 2 0.82 -7.71 33.40
N ARG A 3 -0.19 -8.55 33.53
CA ARG A 3 -1.19 -8.85 32.50
C ARG A 3 -1.94 -7.55 32.19
N LYS A 4 -1.50 -6.78 31.21
CA LYS A 4 -2.35 -5.79 30.58
C LYS A 4 -3.46 -6.57 29.89
N SER A 5 -4.62 -6.62 30.53
CA SER A 5 -5.86 -7.15 29.99
C SER A 5 -6.09 -6.50 28.62
N VAL A 6 -6.20 -7.35 27.59
CA VAL A 6 -6.68 -6.97 26.25
C VAL A 6 -8.19 -6.70 26.37
N PHE A 7 -8.56 -5.72 27.20
CA PHE A 7 -9.92 -5.18 27.18
C PHE A 7 -9.99 -4.21 26.00
N LEU A 8 -10.83 -4.56 25.06
CA LEU A 8 -11.24 -3.72 23.95
C LEU A 8 -11.63 -2.36 24.54
N ASP A 9 -10.85 -1.34 24.24
CA ASP A 9 -11.01 0.00 24.81
C ASP A 9 -12.21 0.66 24.12
N TRP A 10 -13.41 0.41 24.64
CA TRP A 10 -14.72 0.83 24.09
C TRP A 10 -14.78 2.35 23.86
N GLU A 11 -14.02 3.13 24.64
CA GLU A 11 -13.92 4.57 24.45
C GLU A 11 -13.17 4.94 23.16
N LYS A 12 -12.12 4.20 22.81
CA LYS A 12 -11.40 4.39 21.54
C LYS A 12 -12.26 4.03 20.33
N LEU A 13 -13.08 3.00 20.43
CA LEU A 13 -14.02 2.62 19.37
C LEU A 13 -15.10 3.67 19.12
N LYS A 14 -15.51 4.43 20.13
CA LYS A 14 -16.46 5.54 20.02
C LYS A 14 -15.81 6.86 19.57
N SER A 15 -14.48 6.91 19.43
CA SER A 15 -13.81 8.14 19.01
C SER A 15 -14.22 8.50 17.58
N ARG A 16 -14.50 9.78 17.32
CA ARG A 16 -14.82 10.29 15.98
C ARG A 16 -13.75 9.93 14.95
N ALA A 17 -12.48 9.92 15.36
CA ALA A 17 -11.36 9.57 14.51
C ALA A 17 -11.44 8.11 14.04
N PHE A 18 -11.80 7.18 14.94
CA PHE A 18 -11.96 5.77 14.60
C PHE A 18 -13.16 5.54 13.67
N ILE A 19 -14.29 6.20 13.94
CA ILE A 19 -15.49 6.08 13.09
C ILE A 19 -15.20 6.60 11.67
N LEU A 20 -14.49 7.73 11.55
CA LEU A 20 -14.08 8.27 10.25
C LEU A 20 -13.09 7.35 9.54
N TYR A 21 -12.15 6.74 10.26
CA TYR A 21 -11.23 5.75 9.72
C TYR A 21 -12.00 4.54 9.17
N LEU A 22 -12.93 3.99 9.96
CA LEU A 22 -13.77 2.87 9.55
C LEU A 22 -14.60 3.21 8.30
N ALA A 23 -15.22 4.39 8.29
CA ALA A 23 -15.99 4.86 7.13
C ALA A 23 -15.12 4.97 5.86
N LYS A 24 -13.88 5.49 5.97
CA LYS A 24 -12.92 5.53 4.85
C LYS A 24 -12.57 4.12 4.36
N CYS A 25 -12.34 3.17 5.28
CA CYS A 25 -12.03 1.78 4.92
C CYS A 25 -13.21 1.13 4.18
N LEU A 26 -14.43 1.29 4.67
CA LEU A 26 -15.63 0.77 4.02
C LEU A 26 -15.86 1.40 2.64
N ALA A 27 -15.79 2.72 2.55
CA ALA A 27 -15.95 3.44 1.29
C ALA A 27 -14.86 3.06 0.27
N GLY A 28 -13.60 2.98 0.69
CA GLY A 28 -12.47 2.59 -0.15
C GLY A 28 -12.61 1.17 -0.69
N THR A 29 -13.01 0.25 0.17
CA THR A 29 -13.29 -1.14 -0.23
C THR A 29 -14.46 -1.19 -1.21
N ALA A 30 -15.56 -0.50 -0.93
CA ALA A 30 -16.74 -0.49 -1.81
C ALA A 30 -16.42 0.08 -3.20
N ILE A 31 -15.67 1.18 -3.27
CA ILE A 31 -15.25 1.79 -4.54
C ILE A 31 -14.35 0.84 -5.33
N CYS A 32 -13.30 0.29 -4.70
CA CYS A 32 -12.38 -0.61 -5.38
C CYS A 32 -13.04 -1.94 -5.75
N TYR A 33 -13.97 -2.44 -4.95
CA TYR A 33 -14.75 -3.63 -5.27
C TYR A 33 -15.72 -3.38 -6.43
N GLY A 34 -16.37 -2.21 -6.48
CA GLY A 34 -17.18 -1.79 -7.62
C GLY A 34 -16.39 -1.74 -8.93
N LEU A 35 -15.16 -1.20 -8.87
CA LEU A 35 -14.23 -1.22 -10.00
C LEU A 35 -13.84 -2.67 -10.42
N TYR A 36 -13.63 -3.55 -9.45
CA TYR A 36 -13.34 -4.97 -9.71
C TYR A 36 -14.50 -5.66 -10.43
N LEU A 37 -15.75 -5.39 -10.03
CA LEU A 37 -16.92 -5.95 -10.70
C LEU A 37 -17.15 -5.36 -12.10
N ALA A 38 -16.84 -4.08 -12.29
CA ALA A 38 -16.98 -3.41 -13.59
C ALA A 38 -15.92 -3.86 -14.62
N PHE A 39 -14.74 -4.26 -14.15
CA PHE A 39 -13.60 -4.63 -14.99
C PHE A 39 -12.98 -5.98 -14.57
N PRO A 40 -13.70 -7.10 -14.69
CA PRO A 40 -13.27 -8.39 -14.19
C PRO A 40 -12.02 -8.96 -14.89
N GLN A 41 -11.67 -8.43 -16.07
CA GLN A 41 -10.47 -8.81 -16.82
C GLN A 41 -9.16 -8.28 -16.18
N TYR A 42 -9.25 -7.34 -15.22
CA TYR A 42 -8.09 -6.78 -14.53
C TYR A 42 -8.01 -7.29 -13.09
N PRO A 43 -6.80 -7.50 -12.54
CA PRO A 43 -6.61 -7.99 -11.17
C PRO A 43 -6.81 -6.87 -10.13
N LEU A 44 -7.98 -6.20 -10.16
CA LEU A 44 -8.28 -5.02 -9.32
C LEU A 44 -8.41 -5.34 -7.82
N TYR A 45 -8.41 -6.62 -7.42
CA TYR A 45 -8.28 -6.98 -6.00
C TYR A 45 -7.00 -6.41 -5.37
N TRP A 46 -5.94 -6.15 -6.14
CA TRP A 46 -4.76 -5.44 -5.66
C TRP A 46 -5.04 -3.99 -5.28
N ALA A 47 -6.01 -3.34 -5.91
CA ALA A 47 -6.45 -2.00 -5.53
C ALA A 47 -7.15 -2.02 -4.17
N ILE A 48 -7.98 -3.05 -3.89
CA ILE A 48 -8.65 -3.23 -2.59
C ILE A 48 -7.61 -3.38 -1.47
N ILE A 49 -6.61 -4.24 -1.68
CA ILE A 49 -5.52 -4.43 -0.71
C ILE A 49 -4.77 -3.11 -0.51
N SER A 50 -4.51 -2.37 -1.58
CA SER A 50 -3.72 -1.15 -1.52
C SER A 50 -4.45 -0.02 -0.82
N VAL A 51 -5.75 0.18 -1.06
CA VAL A 51 -6.53 1.22 -0.38
C VAL A 51 -6.58 0.98 1.13
N LEU A 52 -6.76 -0.26 1.57
CA LEU A 52 -6.77 -0.61 3.00
C LEU A 52 -5.42 -0.39 3.68
N LEU A 53 -4.32 -0.65 2.97
CA LEU A 53 -2.97 -0.53 3.53
C LEU A 53 -2.43 0.92 3.57
N VAL A 54 -3.07 1.85 2.88
CA VAL A 54 -2.66 3.27 2.89
C VAL A 54 -3.56 4.16 3.74
N LEU A 55 -4.74 3.67 4.11
CA LEU A 55 -5.63 4.42 4.99
C LEU A 55 -5.11 4.40 6.42
N ASP A 56 -5.07 5.57 7.04
CA ASP A 56 -4.72 5.77 8.44
C ASP A 56 -5.68 6.78 9.09
N MET A 57 -5.66 6.85 10.42
CA MET A 57 -6.42 7.85 11.19
C MET A 57 -5.86 9.26 10.92
N ASP A 58 -4.52 9.37 10.80
CA ASP A 58 -3.84 10.63 10.48
C ASP A 58 -3.77 10.83 8.95
N LYS A 59 -4.19 12.03 8.52
CA LYS A 59 -4.16 12.43 7.12
C LYS A 59 -2.75 12.43 6.53
N LYS A 60 -1.77 12.97 7.27
CA LYS A 60 -0.39 13.07 6.79
C LYS A 60 0.22 11.69 6.64
N GLU A 61 -0.05 10.79 7.59
CA GLU A 61 0.46 9.43 7.55
C GLU A 61 -0.19 8.64 6.39
N SER A 62 -1.52 8.77 6.17
CA SER A 62 -2.18 8.14 5.02
C SER A 62 -1.56 8.54 3.68
N ILE A 63 -1.31 9.84 3.47
CA ILE A 63 -0.71 10.33 2.22
C ILE A 63 0.72 9.80 2.07
N LYS A 64 1.50 9.83 3.15
CA LYS A 64 2.87 9.28 3.17
C LYS A 64 2.90 7.79 2.85
N LEU A 65 2.04 7.00 3.51
CA LEU A 65 1.92 5.56 3.25
C LEU A 65 1.56 5.27 1.79
N ALA A 66 0.65 6.05 1.20
CA ALA A 66 0.28 5.91 -0.21
C ALA A 66 1.46 6.20 -1.14
N MET A 67 2.18 7.28 -0.91
CA MET A 67 3.35 7.66 -1.70
C MET A 67 4.49 6.65 -1.59
N ASP A 68 4.80 6.22 -0.37
CA ASP A 68 5.86 5.24 -0.11
C ASP A 68 5.48 3.88 -0.72
N ARG A 69 4.21 3.49 -0.67
CA ARG A 69 3.72 2.26 -1.30
C ARG A 69 3.79 2.30 -2.82
N MET A 70 3.45 3.43 -3.45
CA MET A 70 3.59 3.59 -4.90
C MET A 70 5.05 3.47 -5.33
N LYS A 71 5.97 4.20 -4.68
CA LYS A 71 7.41 4.13 -4.95
C LYS A 71 7.96 2.72 -4.76
N ALA A 72 7.61 2.06 -3.65
CA ALA A 72 8.05 0.71 -3.34
C ALA A 72 7.58 -0.30 -4.40
N ASN A 73 6.31 -0.21 -4.80
CA ASN A 73 5.76 -1.11 -5.80
C ASN A 73 6.42 -0.91 -7.18
N ILE A 74 6.69 0.34 -7.57
CA ILE A 74 7.44 0.64 -8.80
C ILE A 74 8.86 0.06 -8.70
N ALA A 75 9.59 0.32 -7.62
CA ALA A 75 10.95 -0.18 -7.43
C ALA A 75 11.02 -1.72 -7.50
N GLY A 76 10.17 -2.42 -6.74
CA GLY A 76 10.15 -3.88 -6.74
C GLY A 76 9.74 -4.50 -8.08
N ALA A 77 8.72 -3.94 -8.73
CA ALA A 77 8.27 -4.39 -10.04
C ALA A 77 9.34 -4.16 -11.12
N SER A 78 10.03 -3.01 -11.10
CA SER A 78 11.10 -2.72 -12.04
C SER A 78 12.27 -3.70 -11.92
N VAL A 79 12.73 -3.99 -10.70
CA VAL A 79 13.78 -4.99 -10.47
C VAL A 79 13.29 -6.37 -10.92
N GLY A 80 12.04 -6.74 -10.64
CA GLY A 80 11.45 -8.01 -11.08
C GLY A 80 11.43 -8.15 -12.60
N VAL A 81 11.00 -7.12 -13.33
CA VAL A 81 11.01 -7.10 -14.81
C VAL A 81 12.44 -7.21 -15.34
N LEU A 82 13.38 -6.45 -14.80
CA LEU A 82 14.78 -6.54 -15.19
C LEU A 82 15.38 -7.94 -14.96
N THR A 83 15.01 -8.59 -13.84
CA THR A 83 15.44 -9.97 -13.55
C THR A 83 14.92 -10.95 -14.58
N ILE A 84 13.66 -10.82 -15.00
CA ILE A 84 13.07 -11.67 -16.06
C ILE A 84 13.75 -11.43 -17.42
N LEU A 85 14.03 -10.17 -17.76
CA LEU A 85 14.68 -9.84 -19.02
C LEU A 85 16.14 -10.31 -19.06
N ALA A 86 16.82 -10.33 -17.92
CA ALA A 86 18.21 -10.79 -17.82
C ALA A 86 18.34 -12.33 -17.78
N SER A 87 17.29 -13.05 -17.40
CA SER A 87 17.33 -14.50 -17.20
C SER A 87 16.14 -15.16 -17.89
N ALA A 88 16.40 -16.01 -18.87
CA ALA A 88 15.36 -16.77 -19.60
C ALA A 88 14.51 -17.68 -18.65
N ARG A 89 15.10 -18.08 -17.53
CA ARG A 89 14.42 -18.76 -16.40
C ARG A 89 14.93 -18.17 -15.10
N VAL A 90 14.02 -17.68 -14.25
CA VAL A 90 14.39 -17.14 -12.94
C VAL A 90 14.68 -18.31 -11.99
N GLY A 91 15.96 -18.65 -11.87
CA GLY A 91 16.44 -19.60 -10.85
C GLY A 91 16.55 -18.94 -9.48
N ILE A 92 16.74 -19.76 -8.44
CA ILE A 92 16.84 -19.28 -7.06
C ILE A 92 17.96 -18.24 -6.86
N ALA A 93 19.11 -18.43 -7.52
CA ALA A 93 20.22 -17.49 -7.44
C ALA A 93 19.87 -16.10 -8.00
N ALA A 94 19.17 -16.06 -9.15
CA ALA A 94 18.69 -14.81 -9.74
C ALA A 94 17.64 -14.12 -8.84
N LEU A 95 16.75 -14.89 -8.23
CA LEU A 95 15.77 -14.37 -7.28
C LEU A 95 16.43 -13.77 -6.05
N LEU A 96 17.42 -14.46 -5.45
CA LEU A 96 18.14 -13.95 -4.29
C LEU A 96 18.92 -12.67 -4.61
N ALA A 97 19.59 -12.62 -5.76
CA ALA A 97 20.26 -11.41 -6.24
C ALA A 97 19.27 -10.24 -6.43
N ALA A 98 18.09 -10.52 -7.00
CA ALA A 98 17.04 -9.52 -7.17
C ALA A 98 16.48 -9.01 -5.83
N VAL A 99 16.33 -9.89 -4.83
CA VAL A 99 15.95 -9.49 -3.46
C VAL A 99 16.98 -8.53 -2.87
N VAL A 100 18.27 -8.87 -2.94
CA VAL A 100 19.35 -8.00 -2.44
C VAL A 100 19.34 -6.65 -3.16
N ALA A 101 19.25 -6.66 -4.49
CA ALA A 101 19.18 -5.43 -5.30
C ALA A 101 17.97 -4.57 -4.91
N THR A 102 16.80 -5.18 -4.70
CA THR A 102 15.59 -4.46 -4.28
C THR A 102 15.76 -3.83 -2.90
N VAL A 103 16.35 -4.54 -1.94
CA VAL A 103 16.59 -3.99 -0.58
C VAL A 103 17.55 -2.81 -0.65
N ILE A 104 18.66 -2.93 -1.37
CA ILE A 104 19.62 -1.83 -1.55
C ILE A 104 18.96 -0.62 -2.21
N LEU A 105 18.17 -0.84 -3.26
CA LEU A 105 17.46 0.23 -3.95
C LEU A 105 16.46 0.93 -3.01
N CYS A 106 15.69 0.17 -2.24
CA CYS A 106 14.72 0.73 -1.29
C CYS A 106 15.39 1.51 -0.16
N GLU A 107 16.56 1.08 0.30
CA GLU A 107 17.35 1.81 1.28
C GLU A 107 17.90 3.11 0.71
N ALA A 108 18.43 3.09 -0.53
CA ALA A 108 18.93 4.27 -1.22
C ALA A 108 17.85 5.36 -1.40
N ILE A 109 16.60 4.98 -1.65
CA ILE A 109 15.47 5.91 -1.78
C ILE A 109 14.70 6.12 -0.46
N LYS A 110 15.25 5.62 0.66
CA LYS A 110 14.75 5.82 2.04
C LYS A 110 13.29 5.37 2.25
N LEU A 111 12.89 4.25 1.67
CA LEU A 111 11.53 3.73 1.77
C LEU A 111 11.20 3.07 3.12
N GLY A 112 12.19 2.70 3.93
CA GLY A 112 12.02 2.15 5.27
C GLY A 112 11.00 1.01 5.33
N LYS A 113 9.89 1.21 6.03
CA LYS A 113 8.85 0.18 6.21
C LYS A 113 8.19 -0.28 4.90
N ALA A 114 8.20 0.54 3.86
CA ALA A 114 7.60 0.21 2.56
C ALA A 114 8.43 -0.79 1.74
N THR A 115 9.68 -1.07 2.11
CA THR A 115 10.54 -2.11 1.50
C THR A 115 9.83 -3.46 1.40
N ARG A 116 9.00 -3.82 2.39
CA ARG A 116 8.20 -5.06 2.35
C ARG A 116 7.25 -5.09 1.17
N SER A 117 6.68 -3.95 0.78
CA SER A 117 5.81 -3.84 -0.39
C SER A 117 6.59 -3.99 -1.71
N ALA A 118 7.82 -3.49 -1.76
CA ALA A 118 8.70 -3.68 -2.91
C ALA A 118 9.10 -5.15 -3.09
N LEU A 119 9.47 -5.83 -2.00
CA LEU A 119 9.79 -7.25 -2.03
C LEU A 119 8.60 -8.11 -2.45
N ALA A 120 7.39 -7.80 -1.96
CA ALA A 120 6.19 -8.48 -2.41
C ALA A 120 5.92 -8.24 -3.91
N ALA A 121 6.17 -7.02 -4.41
CA ALA A 121 6.04 -6.71 -5.84
C ALA A 121 7.05 -7.50 -6.69
N LEU A 122 8.32 -7.55 -6.26
CA LEU A 122 9.38 -8.35 -6.88
C LEU A 122 8.96 -9.82 -7.00
N VAL A 123 8.62 -10.46 -5.87
CA VAL A 123 8.28 -11.89 -5.82
C VAL A 123 7.10 -12.21 -6.72
N ILE A 124 6.06 -11.39 -6.70
CA ILE A 124 4.89 -11.66 -7.52
C ILE A 124 5.22 -11.51 -9.02
N VAL A 125 6.04 -10.55 -9.41
CA VAL A 125 6.47 -10.39 -10.80
C VAL A 125 7.33 -11.57 -11.25
N THR A 126 8.24 -12.06 -10.39
CA THR A 126 9.22 -13.08 -10.77
C THR A 126 8.72 -14.52 -10.64
N VAL A 127 7.82 -14.81 -9.68
CA VAL A 127 7.39 -16.16 -9.31
C VAL A 127 6.00 -16.52 -9.88
N SER A 128 5.17 -15.54 -10.25
CA SER A 128 3.86 -15.83 -10.86
C SER A 128 4.06 -16.60 -12.16
N GLY A 129 3.50 -17.82 -12.25
CA GLY A 129 3.74 -18.79 -13.34
C GLY A 129 3.36 -18.32 -14.76
N THR A 130 2.73 -17.17 -14.93
CA THR A 130 2.58 -16.45 -16.19
C THR A 130 3.58 -15.29 -16.23
N VAL A 131 4.85 -15.62 -16.46
CA VAL A 131 5.96 -14.68 -16.51
C VAL A 131 5.79 -13.75 -17.72
N THR A 132 4.95 -12.75 -17.57
CA THR A 132 4.78 -11.71 -18.59
C THR A 132 4.94 -10.37 -17.91
N TRP A 133 5.82 -9.52 -18.45
CA TRP A 133 5.99 -8.13 -18.00
C TRP A 133 4.65 -7.37 -17.89
N LYS A 134 3.64 -7.77 -18.69
CA LYS A 134 2.26 -7.25 -18.63
C LYS A 134 1.61 -7.45 -17.27
N THR A 135 1.77 -8.62 -16.65
CA THR A 135 1.18 -8.93 -15.33
C THR A 135 1.77 -8.03 -14.24
N GLY A 136 3.08 -7.76 -14.30
CA GLY A 136 3.75 -6.83 -13.38
C GLY A 136 3.23 -5.39 -13.53
N LEU A 137 3.09 -4.92 -14.78
CA LEU A 137 2.56 -3.59 -15.07
C LEU A 137 1.09 -3.43 -14.65
N LEU A 138 0.24 -4.43 -14.95
CA LEU A 138 -1.17 -4.41 -14.54
C LEU A 138 -1.30 -4.35 -13.02
N ARG A 139 -0.52 -5.14 -12.29
CA ARG A 139 -0.51 -5.08 -10.83
C ARG A 139 -0.07 -3.71 -10.32
N MET A 140 1.00 -3.15 -10.90
CA MET A 140 1.49 -1.82 -10.53
C MET A 140 0.40 -0.76 -10.73
N ALA A 141 -0.30 -0.80 -11.86
CA ALA A 141 -1.43 0.09 -12.14
C ALA A 141 -2.55 -0.07 -11.11
N CYS A 142 -2.94 -1.30 -10.77
CA CYS A 142 -3.98 -1.56 -9.77
C CYS A 142 -3.58 -1.06 -8.37
N VAL A 143 -2.32 -1.21 -7.96
CA VAL A 143 -1.81 -0.67 -6.70
C VAL A 143 -1.88 0.85 -6.69
N ILE A 144 -1.49 1.51 -7.78
CA ILE A 144 -1.56 2.97 -7.92
C ILE A 144 -3.02 3.45 -7.82
N ILE A 145 -3.95 2.78 -8.50
CA ILE A 145 -5.39 3.09 -8.42
C ILE A 145 -5.86 3.03 -6.95
N GLY A 146 -5.54 1.95 -6.22
CA GLY A 146 -5.90 1.82 -4.81
C GLY A 146 -5.30 2.91 -3.93
N CYS A 147 -4.05 3.30 -4.17
CA CYS A 147 -3.40 4.41 -3.46
C CYS A 147 -4.06 5.76 -3.75
N ILE A 148 -4.43 6.02 -5.01
CA ILE A 148 -5.14 7.26 -5.41
C ILE A 148 -6.50 7.33 -4.73
N VAL A 149 -7.29 6.25 -4.76
CA VAL A 149 -8.57 6.17 -4.05
C VAL A 149 -8.37 6.45 -2.56
N GLY A 150 -7.35 5.88 -1.91
CA GLY A 150 -7.02 6.13 -0.51
C GLY A 150 -6.68 7.60 -0.22
N ILE A 151 -5.91 8.25 -1.10
CA ILE A 151 -5.60 9.69 -0.98
C ILE A 151 -6.88 10.53 -1.12
N ILE A 152 -7.70 10.27 -2.13
CA ILE A 152 -8.96 11.00 -2.36
C ILE A 152 -9.87 10.91 -1.13
N LEU A 153 -10.07 9.71 -0.59
CA LEU A 153 -10.88 9.50 0.61
C LEU A 153 -10.30 10.18 1.84
N THR A 154 -8.97 10.21 1.96
CA THR A 154 -8.31 10.92 3.06
C THR A 154 -8.49 12.42 2.95
N LEU A 155 -8.40 12.99 1.75
CA LEU A 155 -8.65 14.40 1.50
C LEU A 155 -10.11 14.75 1.71
N ALA A 156 -11.05 13.97 1.17
CA ALA A 156 -12.48 14.16 1.38
C ALA A 156 -12.85 14.10 2.86
N GLY A 157 -12.38 13.09 3.58
CA GLY A 157 -12.60 12.97 5.03
C GLY A 157 -12.06 14.14 5.84
N SER A 158 -10.99 14.78 5.37
CA SER A 158 -10.43 15.97 6.02
C SER A 158 -11.25 17.25 5.83
N LEU A 159 -12.09 17.33 4.79
CA LEU A 159 -13.01 18.44 4.58
C LEU A 159 -14.16 18.39 5.60
N PHE A 160 -14.58 17.18 6.00
CA PHE A 160 -15.60 16.99 7.03
C PHE A 160 -15.06 17.10 8.46
N HIS A 161 -13.74 17.04 8.62
CA HIS A 161 -13.06 17.16 9.91
C HIS A 161 -12.16 18.40 9.89
N LYS A 162 -12.74 19.57 10.14
CA LYS A 162 -11.99 20.78 10.50
C LYS A 162 -11.39 20.53 11.88
N SER A 163 -10.16 20.01 11.93
CA SER A 163 -9.41 19.84 13.18
C SER A 163 -9.30 21.19 13.87
N PRO A 164 -9.58 21.30 15.19
CA PRO A 164 -9.13 22.46 15.93
C PRO A 164 -7.60 22.49 15.83
N VAL A 165 -7.10 23.59 15.30
CA VAL A 165 -5.69 23.96 15.30
C VAL A 165 -5.20 23.76 16.73
N SER A 166 -4.18 22.91 16.93
CA SER A 166 -3.42 22.90 18.16
C SER A 166 -2.65 24.22 18.20
N GLU A 167 -3.31 25.27 18.72
CA GLU A 167 -2.62 26.46 19.19
C GLU A 167 -1.59 26.07 20.23
N GLY A 168 -0.45 26.64 20.05
CA GLY A 168 0.78 26.60 20.78
C GLY A 168 0.75 26.14 22.23
N LYS A 169 1.73 25.34 22.55
CA LYS A 169 2.46 25.46 23.80
C LYS A 169 3.86 25.97 23.48
N SER A 170 3.95 27.29 23.37
CA SER A 170 5.12 28.05 23.79
C SER A 170 5.01 28.20 25.31
N VAL A 171 5.80 27.54 26.09
CA VAL A 171 6.50 27.99 27.29
C VAL A 171 7.73 27.12 27.46
#